data_c6cd41d2a60a630b51015321ad0fdbdf
#
_entry.id   c6cd41d2a60a630b51015321ad0fdbdf
#
_cell.length_a   1.000
_cell.length_b   1.000
_cell.length_c   1.000
_cell.angle_alpha   90.00
_cell.angle_beta   90.00
_cell.angle_gamma   90.00
#
_symmetry.space_group_name_H-M   'P 1'
#
loop_
_entity.id
_entity.type
_entity.pdbx_description
1 polymer ?
#
loop_
_entity_poly.entity_id
_entity_poly.type
_entity_poly.pdbx_seq_one_letter_code
_entity_poly.pdbx_strand_id
1 'polypeptide(L)'
;REQTRYGIVNCHGALLPKYRGLMPSFWTLANGEREGGVSVHFVDAKLDNGPIVVQKKYRIWPHDTLEDVMARSKDLAAECILECVRVVEDAAARGVECPTMPNDASQLTHFSTPTAEDVRRFRSHGHRFF
;
A
#
# COMPACT_ATOMS: atom_id res chain seq x y z
N ARG A 1 4.51 -20.75 5.27
CA ARG A 1 3.72 -20.49 6.48
C ARG A 1 4.11 -21.38 7.64
N GLU A 2 4.28 -22.66 7.40
CA GLU A 2 4.65 -23.61 8.45
C GLU A 2 6.02 -23.30 9.07
N GLN A 3 6.86 -22.54 8.35
CA GLN A 3 8.20 -22.17 8.78
C GLN A 3 8.25 -20.83 9.53
N THR A 4 7.13 -20.14 9.65
CA THR A 4 7.06 -18.83 10.32
C THR A 4 6.20 -18.90 11.57
N ARG A 5 6.70 -18.35 12.67
CA ARG A 5 6.00 -18.38 13.95
C ARG A 5 4.77 -17.45 13.99
N TYR A 6 4.86 -16.29 13.33
CA TYR A 6 3.85 -15.24 13.43
C TYR A 6 3.18 -14.91 12.11
N GLY A 7 3.47 -15.68 11.05
CA GLY A 7 2.95 -15.44 9.71
C GLY A 7 3.91 -14.63 8.85
N ILE A 8 3.43 -14.23 7.68
CA ILE A 8 4.18 -13.44 6.70
C ILE A 8 3.41 -12.16 6.47
N VAL A 9 4.11 -11.02 6.48
CA VAL A 9 3.54 -9.73 6.11
C VAL A 9 4.12 -9.22 4.81
N ASN A 10 3.34 -8.42 4.11
CA ASN A 10 3.76 -7.73 2.89
C ASN A 10 3.48 -6.24 3.04
N CYS A 11 4.36 -5.43 2.49
CA CYS A 11 4.20 -3.99 2.42
C CYS A 11 3.78 -3.59 1.01
N HIS A 12 2.60 -2.98 0.89
CA HIS A 12 2.04 -2.53 -0.38
C HIS A 12 1.96 -1.00 -0.41
N GLY A 13 2.41 -0.39 -1.50
CA GLY A 13 2.50 1.07 -1.65
C GLY A 13 1.18 1.75 -2.00
N ALA A 14 0.11 1.38 -1.35
CA ALA A 14 -1.21 2.00 -1.53
C ALA A 14 -2.08 1.84 -0.29
N LEU A 15 -3.20 2.56 -0.28
CA LEU A 15 -4.24 2.45 0.74
C LEU A 15 -5.20 1.33 0.37
N LEU A 16 -4.86 0.09 0.77
CA LEU A 16 -5.75 -1.06 0.56
C LEU A 16 -7.09 -0.83 1.27
N PRO A 17 -8.19 -1.32 0.72
CA PRO A 17 -8.36 -2.31 -0.37
C PRO A 17 -8.25 -1.76 -1.79
N LYS A 18 -8.05 -0.47 -1.96
CA LYS A 18 -7.84 0.14 -3.28
C LYS A 18 -6.43 -0.15 -3.81
N TYR A 19 -6.28 -0.07 -5.11
CA TYR A 19 -4.99 -0.13 -5.82
C TYR A 19 -4.22 -1.43 -5.59
N ARG A 20 -4.93 -2.54 -5.61
CA ARG A 20 -4.28 -3.86 -5.65
C ARG A 20 -3.58 -4.06 -6.98
N GLY A 21 -2.56 -4.89 -6.99
CA GLY A 21 -1.83 -5.27 -8.19
C GLY A 21 -0.58 -4.44 -8.43
N LEU A 22 -0.30 -4.13 -9.68
CA LEU A 22 0.96 -3.52 -10.11
C LEU A 22 0.94 -2.00 -10.06
N MET A 23 2.11 -1.41 -9.82
CA MET A 23 2.37 0.03 -9.95
C MET A 23 1.38 0.93 -9.20
N PRO A 24 1.13 0.69 -7.90
CA PRO A 24 0.10 1.42 -7.18
C PRO A 24 0.31 2.94 -7.16
N SER A 25 1.55 3.42 -7.08
CA SER A 25 1.85 4.86 -7.10
C SER A 25 1.47 5.51 -8.42
N PHE A 26 1.72 4.82 -9.54
CA PHE A 26 1.28 5.31 -10.85
C PHE A 26 -0.24 5.47 -10.90
N TRP A 27 -0.99 4.44 -10.52
CA TRP A 27 -2.45 4.45 -10.58
C TRP A 27 -3.06 5.48 -9.63
N THR A 28 -2.47 5.67 -8.47
CA THR A 28 -2.87 6.71 -7.51
C THR A 28 -2.79 8.09 -8.19
N LEU A 29 -1.69 8.38 -8.86
CA LEU A 29 -1.51 9.65 -9.59
C LEU A 29 -2.40 9.74 -10.83
N ALA A 30 -2.54 8.67 -11.59
CA ALA A 30 -3.37 8.64 -12.79
C ALA A 30 -4.85 8.88 -12.47
N ASN A 31 -5.29 8.51 -11.28
CA ASN A 31 -6.67 8.73 -10.83
C ASN A 31 -6.88 10.07 -10.10
N GLY A 32 -5.87 10.93 -10.08
CA GLY A 32 -5.98 12.27 -9.50
C GLY A 32 -6.12 12.31 -8.00
N GLU A 33 -5.68 11.28 -7.30
CA GLU A 33 -5.74 11.24 -5.84
C GLU A 33 -4.88 12.33 -5.22
N ARG A 34 -5.33 12.89 -4.11
CA ARG A 34 -4.60 13.90 -3.33
C ARG A 34 -3.82 13.30 -2.18
N GLU A 35 -4.08 12.05 -1.87
CA GLU A 35 -3.42 11.27 -0.85
C GLU A 35 -3.03 9.92 -1.41
N GLY A 36 -1.87 9.46 -1.05
CA GLY A 36 -1.45 8.09 -1.22
C GLY A 36 -1.23 7.46 0.15
N GLY A 37 -0.68 6.28 0.16
CA GLY A 37 -0.38 5.64 1.42
C GLY A 37 0.37 4.33 1.26
N VAL A 38 0.56 3.69 2.40
CA VAL A 38 1.24 2.40 2.52
C VAL A 38 0.40 1.53 3.44
N SER A 39 0.24 0.28 3.07
CA SER A 39 -0.43 -0.74 3.88
C SER A 39 0.51 -1.90 4.12
N VAL A 40 0.63 -2.34 5.37
CA VAL A 40 1.32 -3.59 5.74
C VAL A 40 0.25 -4.57 6.17
N HIS A 41 0.18 -5.70 5.50
CA HIS A 41 -0.89 -6.68 5.70
C HIS A 41 -0.33 -8.09 5.81
N PHE A 42 -1.08 -8.97 6.44
CA PHE A 42 -0.74 -10.40 6.43
C PHE A 42 -0.95 -10.98 5.03
N VAL A 43 -0.08 -11.89 4.64
CA VAL A 43 -0.18 -12.58 3.36
C VAL A 43 -1.16 -13.74 3.49
N ASP A 44 -2.12 -13.79 2.57
CA ASP A 44 -3.02 -14.92 2.39
C ASP A 44 -2.93 -15.48 0.97
N ALA A 45 -3.88 -16.33 0.57
CA ALA A 45 -3.86 -16.98 -0.74
C ALA A 45 -4.15 -16.03 -1.92
N LYS A 46 -4.67 -14.82 -1.63
CA LYS A 46 -5.02 -13.83 -2.65
C LYS A 46 -4.08 -12.64 -2.58
N LEU A 47 -3.76 -12.07 -3.74
CA LEU A 47 -2.87 -10.92 -3.85
C LEU A 47 -3.44 -9.71 -3.07
N ASP A 48 -2.63 -9.15 -2.17
CA ASP A 48 -2.94 -7.94 -1.40
C ASP A 48 -4.29 -7.99 -0.66
N ASN A 49 -4.74 -9.17 -0.26
CA ASN A 49 -6.08 -9.38 0.30
C ASN A 49 -6.11 -9.68 1.80
N GLY A 50 -4.98 -9.92 2.43
CA GLY A 50 -4.91 -10.24 3.87
C GLY A 50 -5.23 -9.05 4.77
N PRO A 51 -5.58 -9.30 6.06
CA PRO A 51 -5.91 -8.23 7.00
C PRO A 51 -4.75 -7.27 7.22
N ILE A 52 -5.08 -6.00 7.39
CA ILE A 52 -4.11 -4.90 7.48
C ILE A 52 -3.67 -4.69 8.91
N VAL A 53 -2.36 -4.67 9.16
CA VAL A 53 -1.77 -4.41 10.48
C VAL A 53 -1.50 -2.93 10.67
N VAL A 54 -0.89 -2.27 9.68
CA VAL A 54 -0.54 -0.84 9.70
C VAL A 54 -0.92 -0.22 8.36
N GLN A 55 -1.51 0.96 8.43
CA GLN A 55 -1.81 1.75 7.24
C GLN A 55 -1.57 3.22 7.56
N LYS A 56 -0.77 3.90 6.73
CA LYS A 56 -0.50 5.33 6.89
C LYS A 56 -0.63 6.04 5.55
N LYS A 57 -1.02 7.31 5.62
CA LYS A 57 -1.23 8.20 4.48
C LYS A 57 -0.08 9.18 4.32
N TYR A 58 0.15 9.63 3.08
CA TYR A 58 0.96 10.78 2.75
C TYR A 58 0.22 11.68 1.77
N ARG A 59 0.59 12.96 1.76
CA ARG A 59 0.00 13.93 0.84
C ARG A 59 0.66 13.85 -0.53
N ILE A 60 -0.14 14.04 -1.58
CA ILE A 60 0.29 14.21 -2.96
C ILE A 60 0.10 15.68 -3.35
N TRP A 61 1.16 16.30 -3.86
CA TRP A 61 1.14 17.68 -4.31
C TRP A 61 0.82 17.74 -5.82
N PRO A 62 0.23 18.86 -6.32
CA PRO A 62 -0.23 18.93 -7.72
C PRO A 62 0.82 18.62 -8.77
N HIS A 63 2.09 18.92 -8.53
CA HIS A 63 3.18 18.72 -9.49
C HIS A 63 4.15 17.61 -9.07
N ASP A 64 3.77 16.78 -8.13
CA ASP A 64 4.57 15.61 -7.77
C ASP A 64 4.84 14.74 -9.01
N THR A 65 6.08 14.30 -9.17
CA THR A 65 6.44 13.29 -10.15
C THR A 65 6.18 11.89 -9.58
N LEU A 66 6.16 10.89 -10.44
CA LEU A 66 6.08 9.51 -10.00
C LEU A 66 7.29 9.18 -9.10
N GLU A 67 8.48 9.67 -9.46
CA GLU A 67 9.68 9.51 -8.65
C GLU A 67 9.52 10.08 -7.24
N ASP A 68 8.96 11.29 -7.12
CA ASP A 68 8.68 11.92 -5.81
C ASP A 68 7.77 11.07 -4.95
N VAL A 69 6.68 10.58 -5.53
CA VAL A 69 5.69 9.77 -4.82
C VAL A 69 6.26 8.42 -4.43
N MET A 70 7.03 7.79 -5.31
CA MET A 70 7.68 6.51 -4.99
C MET A 70 8.71 6.66 -3.87
N ALA A 71 9.49 7.73 -3.86
CA ALA A 71 10.44 8.01 -2.78
C ALA A 71 9.73 8.21 -1.43
N ARG A 72 8.66 9.01 -1.44
CA ARG A 72 7.84 9.26 -0.25
C ARG A 72 7.19 7.98 0.27
N SER A 73 6.70 7.15 -0.65
CA SER A 73 6.12 5.84 -0.32
C SER A 73 7.14 4.91 0.32
N LYS A 74 8.38 4.87 -0.19
CA LYS A 74 9.44 4.03 0.37
C LYS A 74 9.84 4.46 1.78
N ASP A 75 9.94 5.76 2.03
CA ASP A 75 10.27 6.28 3.36
C ASP A 75 9.18 5.91 4.37
N LEU A 76 7.94 6.08 3.98
CA LEU A 76 6.80 5.72 4.82
C LEU A 76 6.69 4.20 5.02
N ALA A 77 7.04 3.42 4.00
CA ALA A 77 7.04 1.95 4.08
C ALA A 77 8.00 1.44 5.16
N ALA A 78 9.19 2.02 5.26
CA ALA A 78 10.15 1.65 6.30
C ALA A 78 9.57 1.88 7.70
N GLU A 79 8.93 3.02 7.91
CA GLU A 79 8.25 3.36 9.16
C GLU A 79 7.11 2.37 9.49
N CYS A 80 6.29 2.06 8.49
CA CYS A 80 5.17 1.13 8.66
C CYS A 80 5.64 -0.29 8.98
N ILE A 81 6.71 -0.76 8.35
CA ILE A 81 7.27 -2.09 8.62
C ILE A 81 7.77 -2.18 10.06
N LEU A 82 8.51 -1.17 10.52
CA LEU A 82 8.98 -1.13 11.91
C LEU A 82 7.83 -1.12 12.91
N GLU A 83 6.80 -0.36 12.66
CA GLU A 83 5.61 -0.34 13.49
C GLU A 83 4.88 -1.68 13.47
N CYS A 84 4.77 -2.32 12.31
CA CYS A 84 4.17 -3.65 12.18
C CYS A 84 4.91 -4.68 13.03
N VAL A 85 6.23 -4.69 13.00
CA VAL A 85 7.04 -5.60 13.82
C VAL A 85 6.75 -5.39 15.30
N ARG A 86 6.69 -4.14 15.76
CA ARG A 86 6.36 -3.80 17.16
C ARG A 86 4.97 -4.26 17.56
N VAL A 87 3.98 -4.07 16.68
CA VAL A 87 2.60 -4.50 16.95
C VAL A 87 2.52 -6.03 17.07
N VAL A 88 3.15 -6.74 16.16
CA VAL A 88 3.17 -8.22 16.18
C VAL A 88 3.91 -8.75 17.41
N GLU A 89 5.07 -8.19 17.73
CA GLU A 89 5.85 -8.59 18.93
C GLU A 89 5.08 -8.31 20.22
N ASP A 90 4.44 -7.14 20.32
CA ASP A 90 3.65 -6.78 21.49
C ASP A 90 2.48 -7.76 21.69
N ALA A 91 1.75 -8.06 20.64
CA ALA A 91 0.63 -9.02 20.70
C ALA A 91 1.12 -10.41 21.12
N ALA A 92 2.24 -10.85 20.57
CA ALA A 92 2.84 -12.15 20.93
C ALA A 92 3.27 -12.18 22.40
N ALA A 93 3.90 -11.12 22.89
CA ALA A 93 4.34 -11.02 24.29
C ALA A 93 3.17 -11.02 25.28
N ARG A 94 2.05 -10.43 24.88
CA ARG A 94 0.82 -10.37 25.68
C ARG A 94 -0.08 -11.59 25.52
N GLY A 95 0.26 -12.51 24.63
CA GLY A 95 -0.53 -13.71 24.36
C GLY A 95 -1.89 -13.40 23.75
N VAL A 96 -2.03 -12.30 23.02
CA VAL A 96 -3.27 -11.88 22.36
C VAL A 96 -3.12 -11.93 20.84
N GLU A 97 -4.25 -11.95 20.15
CA GLU A 97 -4.27 -11.89 18.69
C GLU A 97 -3.77 -10.51 18.22
N CYS A 98 -2.99 -10.49 17.13
CA CYS A 98 -2.51 -9.25 16.53
C CYS A 98 -3.70 -8.41 16.05
N PRO A 99 -3.80 -7.13 16.48
CA PRO A 99 -4.87 -6.27 15.99
C PRO A 99 -4.72 -5.99 14.50
N THR A 100 -5.83 -6.05 13.77
CA THR A 100 -5.85 -5.80 12.33
C THR A 100 -7.08 -4.99 11.94
N MET A 101 -6.98 -4.34 10.77
CA MET A 101 -8.10 -3.68 10.11
C MET A 101 -8.60 -4.53 8.94
N PRO A 102 -9.91 -4.48 8.63
CA PRO A 102 -10.43 -5.18 7.46
C PRO A 102 -9.78 -4.68 6.17
N ASN A 103 -9.50 -5.63 5.28
CA ASN A 103 -9.11 -5.37 3.90
C ASN A 103 -10.28 -5.80 3.02
N ASP A 104 -11.29 -4.94 2.94
CA ASP A 104 -12.62 -5.27 2.42
C ASP A 104 -12.61 -5.52 0.92
N ALA A 105 -12.77 -6.78 0.53
CA ALA A 105 -12.77 -7.20 -0.88
C ALA A 105 -13.92 -6.58 -1.69
N SER A 106 -15.00 -6.11 -1.08
CA SER A 106 -16.11 -5.44 -1.78
C SER A 106 -15.72 -4.05 -2.30
N GLN A 107 -14.67 -3.45 -1.74
CA GLN A 107 -14.16 -2.13 -2.15
C GLN A 107 -12.88 -2.23 -2.96
N LEU A 108 -12.49 -3.42 -3.35
CA LEU A 108 -11.24 -3.60 -4.06
C LEU A 108 -11.27 -2.97 -5.46
N THR A 109 -10.13 -2.37 -5.81
CA THR A 109 -9.79 -2.06 -7.20
C THR A 109 -8.48 -2.76 -7.52
N HIS A 110 -8.39 -3.36 -8.68
CA HIS A 110 -7.21 -4.08 -9.13
C HIS A 110 -6.71 -3.50 -10.45
N PHE A 111 -5.42 -3.21 -10.51
CA PHE A 111 -4.78 -2.60 -11.67
C PHE A 111 -3.63 -3.46 -12.17
N SER A 112 -3.45 -3.44 -13.49
CA SER A 112 -2.38 -4.14 -14.18
C SER A 112 -1.41 -3.16 -14.83
N THR A 113 -0.69 -3.58 -15.86
CA THR A 113 0.23 -2.70 -16.59
C THR A 113 -0.52 -1.57 -17.27
N PRO A 114 -0.07 -0.30 -17.10
CA PRO A 114 -0.71 0.85 -17.72
C PRO A 114 -0.67 0.83 -19.25
N THR A 115 -1.72 1.36 -19.86
CA THR A 115 -1.80 1.60 -21.30
C THR A 115 -1.33 3.01 -21.64
N ALA A 116 -1.21 3.32 -22.94
CA ALA A 116 -0.92 4.69 -23.40
C ALA A 116 -1.98 5.70 -22.96
N GLU A 117 -3.25 5.28 -22.93
CA GLU A 117 -4.35 6.13 -22.46
C GLU A 117 -4.23 6.42 -20.96
N ASP A 118 -3.85 5.43 -20.18
CA ASP A 118 -3.60 5.61 -18.74
C ASP A 118 -2.47 6.63 -18.50
N VAL A 119 -1.41 6.59 -19.30
CA VAL A 119 -0.31 7.56 -19.24
C VAL A 119 -0.80 8.96 -19.60
N ARG A 120 -1.67 9.11 -20.61
CA ARG A 120 -2.28 10.40 -20.95
C ARG A 120 -3.08 10.96 -19.78
N ARG A 121 -3.88 10.12 -19.13
CA ARG A 121 -4.65 10.50 -17.93
C ARG A 121 -3.75 10.91 -16.78
N PHE A 122 -2.69 10.16 -16.53
CA PHE A 122 -1.66 10.50 -15.55
C PHE A 122 -1.08 11.91 -15.81
N ARG A 123 -0.70 12.19 -17.07
CA ARG A 123 -0.17 13.51 -17.45
C ARG A 123 -1.20 14.62 -17.38
N SER A 124 -2.46 14.31 -17.62
CA SER A 124 -3.55 15.30 -17.53
C SER A 124 -3.75 15.86 -16.12
N HIS A 125 -3.33 15.13 -15.10
CA HIS A 125 -3.34 15.60 -13.72
C HIS A 125 -2.09 16.42 -13.35
N GLY A 126 -1.23 16.74 -14.30
CA GLY A 126 -0.03 17.54 -14.08
C GLY A 126 1.20 16.76 -13.64
N HIS A 127 1.12 15.44 -13.65
CA HIS A 127 2.23 14.59 -13.19
C HIS A 127 3.19 14.21 -14.33
N ARG A 128 4.43 13.97 -13.97
CA ARG A 128 5.49 13.47 -14.82
C ARG A 128 6.17 12.29 -14.15
N PHE A 129 6.90 11.51 -14.92
CA PHE A 129 7.65 10.38 -14.35
C PHE A 129 8.86 10.84 -13.54
N PHE A 130 9.54 11.88 -14.01
CA PHE A 130 10.75 12.42 -13.38
C PHE A 130 10.66 13.93 -13.21
#